data_a2de940b84639427455a5b21a5016aa0
#
_entry.id   a2de940b84639427455a5b21a5016aa0
#
_cell.length_a   1.000
_cell.length_b   1.000
_cell.length_c   1.000
_cell.angle_alpha   90.00
_cell.angle_beta   90.00
_cell.angle_gamma   90.00
#
_symmetry.space_group_name_H-M   'P 1'
#
loop_
_entity.id
_entity.type
_entity.pdbx_description
1 polymer ?
#
loop_
_entity_poly.entity_id
_entity_poly.type
_entity_poly.pdbx_seq_one_letter_code
_entity_poly.pdbx_strand_id
1 'polypeptide(L)'
;MLLPDGMFQKVSILSEWMEKWKCQYHISVSDEDPCTSKKDLSYLTQMFLVVTLSTLFITTTNACSNFAMQDSFGLSARTEDMGPISFDFSLTANPATTSTLGFVALSAMKLGPNVAPLNASQGIKAGLNTAGLSCDKQTLRPTEWMQVSIDTKTIVDGALLCRWALENFHNVSSLKALLNTPSNPQRPVFIKPQHDNDFNDGHFAIRDALGHGIVIEFQNGKMNIYDDNNDDGLTGYGVMTNEPNYPWMIESMKTLLWKEAKYGPMVAMPGSWYPDARFQRLYLVKSKMPVPSNLQEAIAYCVAVLNTVTVPMGLQHGKDMKDPTDHRTQWASIYDHQRKTLYWRTDQNVNLARLQLSDVNLEIGDVQQIMEVKTKKLGWFMDAAGVMENN
;
A
#
# COMPACT_ATOMS: atom_id res chain seq x y z
N MET A 1 35.02 11.54 -1.28
CA MET A 1 34.28 10.34 -1.64
C MET A 1 34.66 10.01 -3.09
N LEU A 2 35.54 9.04 -3.30
CA LEU A 2 36.05 8.66 -4.63
C LEU A 2 35.01 7.73 -5.27
N LEU A 3 34.55 8.08 -6.47
CA LEU A 3 33.64 7.24 -7.26
C LEU A 3 34.42 6.04 -7.86
N PRO A 4 33.84 4.85 -8.00
CA PRO A 4 34.51 3.70 -8.58
C PRO A 4 34.92 3.92 -10.04
N ASP A 5 36.09 3.45 -10.44
CA ASP A 5 36.71 3.64 -11.76
C ASP A 5 35.84 3.24 -12.98
N GLY A 6 34.90 2.31 -12.81
CA GLY A 6 33.97 1.92 -13.86
C GLY A 6 32.91 2.96 -14.24
N MET A 7 32.74 4.01 -13.45
CA MET A 7 31.74 5.05 -13.69
C MET A 7 32.26 6.12 -14.66
N PHE A 8 33.54 6.42 -14.62
CA PHE A 8 34.19 7.37 -15.55
C PHE A 8 34.19 6.83 -16.98
N GLN A 9 34.38 5.54 -17.18
CA GLN A 9 34.37 4.92 -18.51
C GLN A 9 33.00 4.94 -19.17
N LYS A 10 31.92 4.79 -18.41
CA LYS A 10 30.54 4.86 -18.93
C LYS A 10 30.11 6.28 -19.28
N VAL A 11 30.55 7.28 -18.54
CA VAL A 11 30.27 8.69 -18.83
C VAL A 11 31.02 9.14 -20.11
N SER A 12 32.25 8.67 -20.31
CA SER A 12 33.02 8.94 -21.54
C SER A 12 32.37 8.35 -22.79
N ILE A 13 31.87 7.13 -22.72
CA ILE A 13 31.18 6.46 -23.85
C ILE A 13 29.85 7.15 -24.20
N LEU A 14 29.11 7.61 -23.20
CA LEU A 14 27.85 8.34 -23.43
C LEU A 14 28.06 9.73 -24.03
N SER A 15 29.11 10.45 -23.61
CA SER A 15 29.45 11.76 -24.20
C SER A 15 29.87 11.63 -25.69
N GLU A 16 30.67 10.64 -26.03
CA GLU A 16 31.04 10.33 -27.42
C GLU A 16 29.84 9.93 -28.29
N TRP A 17 28.90 9.19 -27.71
CA TRP A 17 27.68 8.78 -28.42
C TRP A 17 26.74 9.96 -28.69
N MET A 18 26.60 10.88 -27.74
CA MET A 18 25.80 12.10 -27.89
C MET A 18 26.35 13.06 -28.93
N GLU A 19 27.68 13.23 -28.99
CA GLU A 19 28.32 14.05 -30.03
C GLU A 19 28.12 13.46 -31.43
N LYS A 20 28.23 12.14 -31.58
CA LYS A 20 27.92 11.45 -32.85
C LYS A 20 26.45 11.61 -33.24
N TRP A 21 25.55 11.58 -32.26
CA TRP A 21 24.11 11.73 -32.52
C TRP A 21 23.74 13.15 -33.00
N LYS A 22 24.30 14.19 -32.41
CA LYS A 22 24.12 15.59 -32.84
C LYS A 22 24.58 15.81 -34.28
N CYS A 23 25.72 15.28 -34.64
CA CYS A 23 26.25 15.39 -36.02
C CYS A 23 25.42 14.59 -37.04
N GLN A 24 24.82 13.47 -36.65
CA GLN A 24 24.10 12.58 -37.57
C GLN A 24 22.69 13.08 -37.95
N TYR A 25 22.06 13.88 -37.06
CA TYR A 25 20.66 14.28 -37.22
C TYR A 25 20.43 15.77 -37.54
N HIS A 26 21.47 16.56 -37.83
CA HIS A 26 21.38 17.97 -38.25
C HIS A 26 20.32 18.78 -37.46
N ILE A 27 20.30 18.67 -36.14
CA ILE A 27 19.40 19.49 -35.33
C ILE A 27 19.97 20.91 -35.25
N SER A 28 19.55 21.78 -36.18
CA SER A 28 19.87 23.19 -36.15
C SER A 28 18.95 23.93 -35.19
N VAL A 29 19.50 24.49 -34.13
CA VAL A 29 18.84 25.48 -33.31
C VAL A 29 19.65 26.77 -33.47
N SER A 30 19.20 27.70 -34.36
CA SER A 30 19.77 28.98 -34.70
C SER A 30 21.11 28.96 -35.52
N ASP A 31 21.37 30.05 -36.21
CA ASP A 31 22.45 30.26 -37.23
C ASP A 31 23.91 30.24 -36.72
N GLU A 32 24.19 29.65 -35.56
CA GLU A 32 25.55 29.43 -35.07
C GLU A 32 25.86 27.93 -35.06
N ASP A 33 27.10 27.62 -35.51
CA ASP A 33 27.64 26.28 -35.63
C ASP A 33 27.46 25.47 -34.33
N PRO A 34 26.66 24.39 -34.29
CA PRO A 34 26.28 23.67 -33.06
C PRO A 34 27.44 22.98 -32.34
N CYS A 35 28.63 22.98 -32.93
CA CYS A 35 29.81 22.33 -32.36
C CYS A 35 30.66 23.21 -31.41
N THR A 36 30.33 24.49 -31.20
CA THR A 36 31.22 25.43 -30.50
C THR A 36 30.71 26.09 -29.22
N SER A 37 29.46 25.90 -28.82
CA SER A 37 28.93 26.56 -27.61
C SER A 37 29.14 25.74 -26.33
N LYS A 38 30.07 26.17 -25.48
CA LYS A 38 30.33 25.60 -24.14
C LYS A 38 29.16 25.81 -23.13
N LYS A 39 28.20 26.71 -23.42
CA LYS A 39 27.08 27.00 -22.51
C LYS A 39 25.97 25.98 -22.54
N ASP A 40 25.67 25.41 -23.72
CA ASP A 40 24.64 24.43 -23.86
C ASP A 40 25.02 23.04 -23.28
N LEU A 41 26.33 22.75 -23.25
CA LEU A 41 26.87 21.56 -22.61
C LEU A 41 26.61 21.54 -21.09
N SER A 42 26.61 22.72 -20.43
CA SER A 42 26.31 22.86 -19.00
C SER A 42 24.84 22.53 -18.68
N TYR A 43 23.91 23.00 -19.48
CA TYR A 43 22.46 22.72 -19.29
C TYR A 43 22.12 21.25 -19.56
N LEU A 44 22.66 20.68 -20.62
CA LEU A 44 22.45 19.27 -20.96
C LEU A 44 23.10 18.35 -19.92
N THR A 45 24.28 18.72 -19.40
CA THR A 45 24.95 17.97 -18.33
C THR A 45 24.15 18.06 -17.02
N GLN A 46 23.57 19.21 -16.70
CA GLN A 46 22.70 19.36 -15.53
C GLN A 46 21.39 18.60 -15.70
N MET A 47 20.73 18.64 -16.87
CA MET A 47 19.53 17.82 -17.15
C MET A 47 19.85 16.31 -17.10
N PHE A 48 20.99 15.87 -17.65
CA PHE A 48 21.41 14.47 -17.57
C PHE A 48 21.77 14.06 -16.14
N LEU A 49 22.39 14.93 -15.35
CA LEU A 49 22.68 14.66 -13.95
C LEU A 49 21.39 14.54 -13.12
N VAL A 50 20.40 15.36 -13.39
CA VAL A 50 19.08 15.27 -12.74
C VAL A 50 18.34 14.01 -13.18
N VAL A 51 18.37 13.64 -14.45
CA VAL A 51 17.73 12.41 -14.97
C VAL A 51 18.47 11.15 -14.47
N THR A 52 19.82 11.17 -14.41
CA THR A 52 20.58 10.03 -13.89
C THR A 52 20.55 9.92 -12.37
N LEU A 53 20.45 11.02 -11.61
CA LEU A 53 20.20 10.95 -10.17
C LEU A 53 18.78 10.48 -9.86
N SER A 54 17.78 10.83 -10.64
CA SER A 54 16.42 10.32 -10.47
C SER A 54 16.27 8.82 -10.84
N THR A 55 17.14 8.27 -11.68
CA THR A 55 17.15 6.83 -12.02
C THR A 55 17.99 5.96 -11.07
N LEU A 56 18.79 6.56 -10.17
CA LEU A 56 19.62 5.80 -9.22
C LEU A 56 18.90 5.40 -7.93
N PHE A 57 17.65 5.84 -7.71
CA PHE A 57 16.82 5.41 -6.59
C PHE A 57 15.70 4.45 -7.05
N ILE A 58 16.03 3.44 -7.85
CA ILE A 58 15.12 2.30 -7.99
C ILE A 58 15.37 1.39 -6.78
N THR A 59 14.83 1.80 -5.64
CA THR A 59 14.64 0.92 -4.50
C THR A 59 13.61 -0.14 -4.90
N THR A 60 13.80 -1.36 -4.42
CA THR A 60 12.82 -2.44 -4.49
C THR A 60 11.48 -1.92 -3.99
N THR A 61 10.55 -1.63 -4.88
CA THR A 61 9.24 -1.10 -4.52
C THR A 61 8.38 -2.25 -4.04
N ASN A 62 8.07 -2.29 -2.75
CA ASN A 62 6.94 -3.07 -2.26
C ASN A 62 5.69 -2.54 -2.96
N ALA A 63 4.83 -3.41 -3.47
CA ALA A 63 3.78 -3.05 -4.41
C ALA A 63 2.37 -3.18 -3.81
N CYS A 64 2.19 -2.88 -2.53
CA CYS A 64 0.89 -3.00 -1.86
C CYS A 64 -0.14 -2.00 -2.42
N SER A 65 -1.40 -2.41 -2.40
CA SER A 65 -2.53 -1.60 -2.85
C SER A 65 -3.67 -1.71 -1.84
N ASN A 66 -4.43 -0.63 -1.65
CA ASN A 66 -5.58 -0.59 -0.76
C ASN A 66 -6.65 0.32 -1.37
N PHE A 67 -7.92 -0.06 -1.24
CA PHE A 67 -9.04 0.76 -1.69
C PHE A 67 -10.32 0.49 -0.90
N ALA A 68 -11.22 1.46 -0.89
CA ALA A 68 -12.59 1.35 -0.43
C ALA A 68 -13.54 1.39 -1.63
N MET A 69 -14.56 0.54 -1.64
CA MET A 69 -15.66 0.63 -2.59
C MET A 69 -16.57 1.80 -2.24
N GLN A 70 -17.20 2.38 -3.26
CA GLN A 70 -18.14 3.51 -3.11
C GLN A 70 -19.58 3.01 -3.19
N ASP A 71 -19.89 1.96 -2.44
CA ASP A 71 -21.23 1.37 -2.39
C ASP A 71 -21.77 1.35 -0.96
N SER A 72 -23.04 0.96 -0.82
CA SER A 72 -23.74 0.89 0.46
C SER A 72 -23.34 -0.32 1.32
N PHE A 73 -22.51 -1.23 0.82
CA PHE A 73 -22.10 -2.44 1.54
C PHE A 73 -20.95 -2.22 2.51
N GLY A 74 -20.22 -1.09 2.38
CA GLY A 74 -19.12 -0.73 3.27
C GLY A 74 -17.94 -1.69 3.16
N LEU A 75 -17.51 -1.98 1.92
CA LEU A 75 -16.38 -2.87 1.65
C LEU A 75 -15.10 -2.09 1.40
N SER A 76 -13.99 -2.60 1.90
CA SER A 76 -12.65 -2.19 1.47
C SER A 76 -11.77 -3.41 1.23
N ALA A 77 -10.69 -3.25 0.48
CA ALA A 77 -9.83 -4.36 0.12
C ALA A 77 -8.37 -3.93 -0.04
N ARG A 78 -7.45 -4.90 0.07
CA ARG A 78 -6.03 -4.65 -0.12
C ARG A 78 -5.28 -5.85 -0.69
N THR A 79 -4.10 -5.58 -1.29
CA THR A 79 -3.07 -6.59 -1.58
C THR A 79 -1.87 -6.41 -0.65
N GLU A 80 -1.18 -7.51 -0.34
CA GLU A 80 0.16 -7.49 0.26
C GLU A 80 1.13 -8.04 -0.77
N ASP A 81 1.91 -7.15 -1.37
CA ASP A 81 2.83 -7.48 -2.44
C ASP A 81 4.26 -7.36 -1.89
N MET A 82 4.96 -8.48 -1.83
CA MET A 82 6.29 -8.55 -1.25
C MET A 82 7.17 -9.54 -2.02
N GLY A 83 8.47 -9.29 -2.02
CA GLY A 83 9.53 -10.17 -2.50
C GLY A 83 10.80 -9.90 -1.72
N PRO A 84 11.92 -10.45 -2.05
CA PRO A 84 12.32 -11.78 -2.49
C PRO A 84 12.39 -12.80 -1.34
N ILE A 85 11.72 -12.57 -0.24
CA ILE A 85 11.78 -13.39 0.96
C ILE A 85 10.41 -14.05 1.16
N SER A 86 10.40 -15.36 1.43
CA SER A 86 9.18 -16.04 1.87
C SER A 86 8.83 -15.53 3.27
N PHE A 87 7.83 -14.67 3.33
CA PHE A 87 7.28 -14.22 4.60
C PHE A 87 6.27 -15.23 5.10
N ASP A 88 6.37 -15.54 6.38
CA ASP A 88 5.33 -16.27 7.08
C ASP A 88 4.31 -15.27 7.60
N PHE A 89 3.08 -15.39 7.14
CA PHE A 89 1.97 -14.57 7.61
C PHE A 89 1.02 -15.40 8.46
N SER A 90 0.58 -14.80 9.56
CA SER A 90 -0.42 -15.38 10.45
C SER A 90 -1.67 -14.50 10.51
N LEU A 91 -2.82 -15.15 10.62
CA LEU A 91 -4.06 -14.53 11.08
C LEU A 91 -4.21 -14.79 12.57
N THR A 92 -4.33 -13.73 13.35
CA THR A 92 -4.51 -13.78 14.80
C THR A 92 -5.86 -13.23 15.19
N ALA A 93 -6.56 -13.89 16.12
CA ALA A 93 -7.68 -13.33 16.85
C ALA A 93 -7.17 -12.87 18.22
N ASN A 94 -7.29 -11.59 18.48
CA ASN A 94 -6.77 -10.92 19.69
C ASN A 94 -7.97 -10.51 20.53
N PRO A 95 -8.19 -11.17 21.69
CA PRO A 95 -9.35 -10.89 22.54
C PRO A 95 -9.35 -9.47 23.12
N ALA A 96 -10.53 -8.97 23.41
CA ALA A 96 -10.73 -7.73 24.14
C ALA A 96 -10.17 -7.81 25.56
N THR A 97 -9.87 -6.66 26.13
CA THR A 97 -9.62 -6.49 27.56
C THR A 97 -10.69 -5.57 28.16
N THR A 98 -10.61 -5.28 29.44
CA THR A 98 -11.51 -4.31 30.09
C THR A 98 -11.39 -2.89 29.51
N SER A 99 -10.33 -2.60 28.78
CA SER A 99 -10.02 -1.27 28.21
C SER A 99 -9.79 -1.27 26.70
N THR A 100 -9.80 -2.43 26.03
CA THR A 100 -9.51 -2.54 24.60
C THR A 100 -10.55 -3.38 23.87
N LEU A 101 -10.74 -3.09 22.58
CA LEU A 101 -11.58 -3.90 21.68
C LEU A 101 -10.83 -5.15 21.23
N GLY A 102 -11.59 -6.23 20.98
CA GLY A 102 -11.08 -7.42 20.30
C GLY A 102 -10.92 -7.15 18.80
N PHE A 103 -9.96 -7.81 18.16
CA PHE A 103 -9.70 -7.65 16.74
C PHE A 103 -9.03 -8.88 16.12
N VAL A 104 -9.16 -9.03 14.82
CA VAL A 104 -8.37 -9.97 14.01
C VAL A 104 -7.30 -9.22 13.23
N ALA A 105 -6.12 -9.83 13.06
CA ALA A 105 -5.03 -9.21 12.31
C ALA A 105 -4.26 -10.19 11.43
N LEU A 106 -3.90 -9.74 10.24
CA LEU A 106 -2.93 -10.36 9.35
C LEU A 106 -1.56 -9.79 9.68
N SER A 107 -0.66 -10.62 10.19
CA SER A 107 0.65 -10.20 10.70
C SER A 107 1.77 -10.95 10.01
N ALA A 108 2.86 -10.23 9.68
CA ALA A 108 4.12 -10.84 9.30
C ALA A 108 4.81 -11.37 10.56
N MET A 109 5.09 -12.68 10.59
CA MET A 109 5.73 -13.35 11.75
C MET A 109 7.23 -13.48 11.58
N LYS A 110 7.69 -13.61 10.34
CA LYS A 110 9.12 -13.75 10.02
C LYS A 110 9.42 -12.98 8.73
N LEU A 111 10.39 -12.11 8.78
CA LEU A 111 10.79 -11.23 7.68
C LEU A 111 11.99 -11.76 6.90
N GLY A 112 12.27 -13.07 6.97
CA GLY A 112 13.36 -13.74 6.25
C GLY A 112 14.16 -14.73 7.09
N PRO A 113 15.04 -15.53 6.47
CA PRO A 113 15.75 -16.62 7.15
C PRO A 113 16.70 -16.15 8.27
N ASN A 114 17.22 -14.92 8.15
CA ASN A 114 18.21 -14.36 9.08
C ASN A 114 17.66 -13.23 9.96
N VAL A 115 16.35 -13.00 9.96
CA VAL A 115 15.70 -11.95 10.76
C VAL A 115 15.00 -12.61 11.95
N ALA A 116 15.15 -12.02 13.13
CA ALA A 116 14.45 -12.49 14.31
C ALA A 116 12.93 -12.48 14.07
N PRO A 117 12.19 -13.50 14.53
CA PRO A 117 10.75 -13.51 14.43
C PRO A 117 10.13 -12.26 15.09
N LEU A 118 9.22 -11.62 14.39
CA LEU A 118 8.40 -10.57 15.00
C LEU A 118 7.35 -11.22 15.89
N ASN A 119 7.00 -10.56 17.00
CA ASN A 119 5.77 -10.95 17.68
C ASN A 119 4.56 -10.49 16.85
N ALA A 120 3.43 -11.17 17.01
CA ALA A 120 2.22 -10.91 16.21
C ALA A 120 1.73 -9.46 16.32
N SER A 121 2.05 -8.75 17.40
CA SER A 121 1.65 -7.35 17.61
C SER A 121 2.51 -6.36 16.84
N GLN A 122 3.78 -6.65 16.60
CA GLN A 122 4.71 -5.77 15.89
C GLN A 122 4.61 -5.91 14.37
N GLY A 123 4.17 -7.08 13.90
CA GLY A 123 4.09 -7.39 12.47
C GLY A 123 2.73 -7.11 11.81
N ILE A 124 1.79 -6.41 12.48
CA ILE A 124 0.45 -6.19 11.93
C ILE A 124 0.53 -5.40 10.62
N LYS A 125 0.05 -6.01 9.56
CA LYS A 125 -0.07 -5.42 8.21
C LYS A 125 -1.50 -4.98 7.91
N ALA A 126 -2.48 -5.70 8.48
CA ALA A 126 -3.89 -5.52 8.19
C ALA A 126 -4.73 -6.01 9.38
N GLY A 127 -5.83 -5.36 9.71
CA GLY A 127 -6.67 -5.82 10.79
C GLY A 127 -8.07 -5.22 10.76
N LEU A 128 -9.00 -5.91 11.46
CA LEU A 128 -10.40 -5.50 11.62
C LEU A 128 -10.82 -5.76 13.06
N ASN A 129 -11.40 -4.75 13.72
CA ASN A 129 -11.88 -4.89 15.09
C ASN A 129 -13.39 -5.19 15.19
N THR A 130 -13.83 -5.49 16.40
CA THR A 130 -15.24 -5.82 16.70
C THR A 130 -16.22 -4.66 16.51
N ALA A 131 -15.72 -3.42 16.30
CA ALA A 131 -16.55 -2.27 15.93
C ALA A 131 -16.66 -2.09 14.39
N GLY A 132 -15.86 -2.82 13.61
CA GLY A 132 -15.80 -2.69 12.14
C GLY A 132 -14.77 -1.66 11.66
N LEU A 133 -13.86 -1.21 12.51
CA LEU A 133 -12.72 -0.39 12.11
C LEU A 133 -11.62 -1.29 11.56
N SER A 134 -11.08 -0.96 10.38
CA SER A 134 -9.85 -1.57 9.86
C SER A 134 -8.65 -0.63 9.96
N CYS A 135 -7.46 -1.21 10.04
CA CYS A 135 -6.19 -0.50 9.88
C CYS A 135 -5.24 -1.34 9.03
N ASP A 136 -4.73 -0.72 7.95
CA ASP A 136 -3.83 -1.32 6.99
C ASP A 136 -2.54 -0.52 6.91
N LYS A 137 -1.40 -1.18 7.11
CA LYS A 137 -0.07 -0.60 6.91
C LYS A 137 0.47 -1.00 5.54
N GLN A 138 0.99 -0.02 4.80
CA GLN A 138 1.75 -0.22 3.56
C GLN A 138 3.08 0.50 3.64
N THR A 139 4.06 0.07 2.87
CA THR A 139 5.37 0.72 2.83
C THR A 139 5.27 2.08 2.13
N LEU A 140 5.85 3.10 2.74
CA LEU A 140 6.10 4.43 2.17
C LEU A 140 7.50 4.86 2.56
N ARG A 141 8.38 5.16 1.60
CA ARG A 141 9.76 5.59 1.85
C ARG A 141 10.02 6.95 1.22
N PRO A 142 10.72 7.84 1.93
CA PRO A 142 11.06 7.74 3.35
C PRO A 142 9.86 8.07 4.25
N THR A 143 9.79 7.43 5.42
CA THR A 143 8.89 7.84 6.50
C THR A 143 9.67 8.61 7.56
N GLU A 144 9.29 9.85 7.78
CA GLU A 144 9.94 10.73 8.76
C GLU A 144 9.08 10.84 10.02
N TRP A 145 9.28 9.88 10.93
CA TRP A 145 8.50 9.73 12.16
C TRP A 145 8.57 10.97 13.07
N MET A 146 7.58 11.10 13.95
CA MET A 146 7.51 12.20 14.92
C MET A 146 8.68 12.13 15.91
N GLN A 147 9.06 13.29 16.44
CA GLN A 147 10.10 13.42 17.45
C GLN A 147 9.47 13.61 18.84
N VAL A 148 10.06 12.98 19.85
CA VAL A 148 9.66 13.15 21.24
C VAL A 148 10.13 14.52 21.74
N SER A 149 9.25 15.25 22.42
CA SER A 149 9.56 16.48 23.15
C SER A 149 9.47 16.24 24.66
N ILE A 150 9.97 17.19 25.45
CA ILE A 150 9.91 17.12 26.92
C ILE A 150 8.46 17.04 27.46
N ASP A 151 7.50 17.56 26.70
CA ASP A 151 6.08 17.57 27.07
C ASP A 151 5.31 16.36 26.58
N THR A 152 5.97 15.41 25.86
CA THR A 152 5.32 14.23 25.31
C THR A 152 4.87 13.30 26.43
N LYS A 153 3.55 13.09 26.57
CA LYS A 153 2.94 12.23 27.59
C LYS A 153 2.68 10.82 27.14
N THR A 154 2.32 10.65 25.87
CA THR A 154 1.98 9.35 25.29
C THR A 154 2.88 9.08 24.10
N ILE A 155 3.70 8.03 24.18
CA ILE A 155 4.60 7.60 23.11
C ILE A 155 4.14 6.22 22.63
N VAL A 156 4.02 6.06 21.32
CA VAL A 156 3.66 4.79 20.67
C VAL A 156 4.72 4.47 19.63
N ASP A 157 5.25 3.27 19.65
CA ASP A 157 6.08 2.75 18.57
C ASP A 157 5.27 2.72 17.27
N GLY A 158 5.80 3.28 16.19
CA GLY A 158 5.10 3.38 14.91
C GLY A 158 4.70 2.01 14.32
N ALA A 159 5.42 0.94 14.66
CA ALA A 159 5.05 -0.42 14.29
C ALA A 159 3.73 -0.88 14.94
N LEU A 160 3.35 -0.27 16.06
CA LEU A 160 2.15 -0.61 16.82
C LEU A 160 0.95 0.28 16.48
N LEU A 161 1.05 1.21 15.53
CA LEU A 161 -0.05 2.14 15.21
C LEU A 161 -1.35 1.41 14.88
N CYS A 162 -1.30 0.39 14.01
CA CYS A 162 -2.52 -0.38 13.68
C CYS A 162 -3.09 -1.10 14.89
N ARG A 163 -2.25 -1.71 15.72
CA ARG A 163 -2.71 -2.34 16.98
C ARG A 163 -3.39 -1.31 17.87
N TRP A 164 -2.73 -0.18 18.11
CA TRP A 164 -3.28 0.89 18.94
C TRP A 164 -4.63 1.41 18.40
N ALA A 165 -4.76 1.60 17.09
CA ALA A 165 -6.00 2.04 16.48
C ALA A 165 -7.12 1.01 16.63
N LEU A 166 -6.84 -0.26 16.37
CA LEU A 166 -7.82 -1.36 16.47
C LEU A 166 -8.28 -1.61 17.91
N GLU A 167 -7.39 -1.46 18.88
CA GLU A 167 -7.69 -1.65 20.31
C GLU A 167 -8.54 -0.52 20.89
N ASN A 168 -8.38 0.73 20.42
CA ASN A 168 -8.88 1.91 21.14
C ASN A 168 -10.05 2.64 20.44
N PHE A 169 -10.35 2.35 19.17
CA PHE A 169 -11.31 3.16 18.42
C PHE A 169 -12.41 2.33 17.75
N HIS A 170 -13.63 2.84 17.85
CA HIS A 170 -14.81 2.25 17.23
C HIS A 170 -15.00 2.76 15.79
N ASN A 171 -14.52 3.96 15.48
CA ASN A 171 -14.71 4.60 14.17
C ASN A 171 -13.61 5.64 13.88
N VAL A 172 -13.53 6.03 12.62
CA VAL A 172 -12.56 7.01 12.10
C VAL A 172 -12.78 8.39 12.73
N SER A 173 -14.02 8.81 12.97
CA SER A 173 -14.32 10.14 13.50
C SER A 173 -13.74 10.33 14.89
N SER A 174 -13.87 9.37 15.80
CA SER A 174 -13.30 9.41 17.15
C SER A 174 -11.77 9.39 17.13
N LEU A 175 -11.17 8.57 16.27
CA LEU A 175 -9.72 8.52 16.06
C LEU A 175 -9.20 9.88 15.57
N LYS A 176 -9.82 10.42 14.52
CA LYS A 176 -9.44 11.71 13.92
C LYS A 176 -9.58 12.87 14.91
N ALA A 177 -10.63 12.87 15.73
CA ALA A 177 -10.84 13.88 16.76
C ALA A 177 -9.68 13.89 17.77
N LEU A 178 -9.23 12.73 18.25
CA LEU A 178 -8.07 12.64 19.15
C LEU A 178 -6.78 13.12 18.44
N LEU A 179 -6.50 12.62 17.25
CA LEU A 179 -5.26 12.90 16.56
C LEU A 179 -5.13 14.37 16.12
N ASN A 180 -6.25 15.04 15.84
CA ASN A 180 -6.28 16.46 15.45
C ASN A 180 -6.33 17.44 16.64
N THR A 181 -6.25 16.95 17.88
CA THR A 181 -6.24 17.78 19.09
C THR A 181 -4.85 17.79 19.74
N PRO A 182 -3.93 18.67 19.35
CA PRO A 182 -2.54 18.66 19.83
C PRO A 182 -2.42 18.82 21.36
N SER A 183 -3.36 19.52 21.99
CA SER A 183 -3.40 19.74 23.44
C SER A 183 -3.93 18.55 24.24
N ASN A 184 -4.48 17.51 23.57
CA ASN A 184 -4.98 16.33 24.28
C ASN A 184 -3.80 15.50 24.82
N PRO A 185 -3.70 15.26 26.12
CA PRO A 185 -2.61 14.50 26.71
C PRO A 185 -2.59 13.02 26.30
N GLN A 186 -3.70 12.49 25.80
CA GLN A 186 -3.81 11.12 25.30
C GLN A 186 -3.41 10.99 23.82
N ARG A 187 -3.22 12.12 23.11
CA ARG A 187 -2.74 12.11 21.72
C ARG A 187 -1.34 11.53 21.67
N PRO A 188 -1.13 10.43 20.92
CA PRO A 188 0.19 9.81 20.87
C PRO A 188 1.17 10.60 20.00
N VAL A 189 2.44 10.48 20.33
CA VAL A 189 3.57 10.73 19.44
C VAL A 189 4.03 9.37 18.93
N PHE A 190 3.90 9.16 17.62
CA PHE A 190 4.35 7.94 16.95
C PHE A 190 5.82 8.10 16.59
N ILE A 191 6.67 7.31 17.22
CA ILE A 191 8.13 7.34 17.00
C ILE A 191 8.57 6.27 16.01
N LYS A 192 9.78 6.45 15.46
CA LYS A 192 10.41 5.43 14.61
C LYS A 192 10.45 4.10 15.35
N PRO A 193 10.00 3.00 14.71
CA PRO A 193 10.07 1.67 15.29
C PRO A 193 11.49 1.30 15.75
N GLN A 194 11.57 0.71 16.94
CA GLN A 194 12.87 0.42 17.59
C GLN A 194 13.66 -0.69 16.88
N HIS A 195 12.98 -1.60 16.20
CA HIS A 195 13.62 -2.63 15.40
C HIS A 195 13.92 -2.08 14.01
N ASP A 196 15.17 -1.74 13.77
CA ASP A 196 15.62 -1.17 12.49
C ASP A 196 15.62 -2.25 11.41
N ASN A 197 14.53 -2.29 10.65
CA ASN A 197 14.43 -3.06 9.43
C ASN A 197 13.70 -2.24 8.37
N ASP A 198 13.89 -2.58 7.11
CA ASP A 198 13.30 -1.90 5.94
C ASP A 198 11.76 -1.86 5.93
N PHE A 199 11.10 -2.56 6.87
CA PHE A 199 9.65 -2.63 7.00
C PHE A 199 9.08 -1.65 8.03
N ASN A 200 9.94 -0.85 8.65
CA ASN A 200 9.53 0.14 9.65
C ASN A 200 8.85 1.35 9.01
N ASP A 201 9.25 1.70 7.80
CA ASP A 201 8.64 2.78 7.05
C ASP A 201 7.24 2.41 6.57
N GLY A 202 6.32 3.37 6.65
CA GLY A 202 4.97 3.11 6.19
C GLY A 202 3.97 4.24 6.39
N HIS A 203 2.87 4.09 5.69
CA HIS A 203 1.66 4.87 5.88
C HIS A 203 0.46 3.94 6.13
N PHE A 204 -0.64 4.51 6.56
CA PHE A 204 -1.74 3.75 7.12
C PHE A 204 -3.06 4.21 6.53
N ALA A 205 -3.86 3.25 6.03
CA ALA A 205 -5.26 3.47 5.69
C ALA A 205 -6.13 2.93 6.83
N ILE A 206 -7.04 3.75 7.35
CA ILE A 206 -7.97 3.38 8.41
C ILE A 206 -9.38 3.68 7.93
N ARG A 207 -10.27 2.68 7.99
CA ARG A 207 -11.64 2.77 7.52
C ARG A 207 -12.62 2.16 8.51
N ASP A 208 -13.89 2.58 8.46
CA ASP A 208 -14.90 2.13 9.41
C ASP A 208 -16.23 1.70 8.74
N ALA A 209 -17.12 1.15 9.55
CA ALA A 209 -18.45 0.69 9.13
C ALA A 209 -19.40 1.81 8.72
N LEU A 210 -19.06 3.07 8.98
CA LEU A 210 -19.85 4.25 8.59
C LEU A 210 -19.44 4.76 7.19
N GLY A 211 -18.42 4.13 6.58
CA GLY A 211 -17.90 4.51 5.29
C GLY A 211 -16.84 5.63 5.35
N HIS A 212 -16.41 6.04 6.54
CA HIS A 212 -15.32 7.01 6.67
C HIS A 212 -13.96 6.35 6.48
N GLY A 213 -13.02 7.11 5.91
CA GLY A 213 -11.64 6.68 5.71
C GLY A 213 -10.64 7.80 5.87
N ILE A 214 -9.46 7.49 6.40
CA ILE A 214 -8.31 8.38 6.46
C ILE A 214 -7.04 7.66 6.04
N VAL A 215 -6.10 8.44 5.51
CA VAL A 215 -4.70 8.05 5.32
C VAL A 215 -3.82 8.84 6.28
N ILE A 216 -2.92 8.15 6.98
CA ILE A 216 -1.94 8.76 7.90
C ILE A 216 -0.55 8.56 7.33
N GLU A 217 0.20 9.65 7.19
CA GLU A 217 1.60 9.68 6.77
C GLU A 217 2.45 10.51 7.73
N PHE A 218 3.74 10.16 7.80
CA PHE A 218 4.71 10.88 8.62
C PHE A 218 5.76 11.53 7.72
N GLN A 219 5.78 12.86 7.68
CA GLN A 219 6.68 13.65 6.85
C GLN A 219 7.19 14.86 7.63
N ASN A 220 8.48 15.17 7.49
CA ASN A 220 9.14 16.27 8.19
C ASN A 220 8.94 16.21 9.73
N GLY A 221 8.94 15.00 10.29
CA GLY A 221 8.72 14.77 11.72
C GLY A 221 7.30 15.07 12.21
N LYS A 222 6.32 15.16 11.29
CA LYS A 222 4.92 15.46 11.61
C LYS A 222 4.01 14.35 11.10
N MET A 223 2.94 14.11 11.85
CA MET A 223 1.83 13.28 11.42
C MET A 223 0.87 14.11 10.56
N ASN A 224 0.64 13.67 9.34
CA ASN A 224 -0.34 14.22 8.41
C ASN A 224 -1.51 13.25 8.28
N ILE A 225 -2.74 13.78 8.34
CA ILE A 225 -3.97 13.01 8.26
C ILE A 225 -4.77 13.55 7.08
N TYR A 226 -5.03 12.68 6.12
CA TYR A 226 -5.80 13.00 4.90
C TYR A 226 -7.12 12.26 4.94
N ASP A 227 -8.21 12.94 4.61
CA ASP A 227 -9.49 12.28 4.36
C ASP A 227 -9.40 11.49 3.07
N ASP A 228 -9.84 10.23 3.10
CA ASP A 228 -9.67 9.29 1.98
C ASP A 228 -10.95 9.07 1.16
N ASN A 229 -12.08 9.55 1.64
CA ASN A 229 -13.37 9.32 1.01
C ASN A 229 -14.27 10.57 1.02
N ASN A 230 -13.82 11.64 0.41
CA ASN A 230 -14.68 12.81 0.28
C ASN A 230 -15.62 12.72 -0.91
N ASP A 231 -16.88 12.98 -0.63
CA ASP A 231 -17.91 13.16 -1.67
C ASP A 231 -17.63 14.37 -2.58
N ASP A 232 -16.67 15.24 -2.21
CA ASP A 232 -16.26 16.41 -2.99
C ASP A 232 -15.30 16.09 -4.15
N GLY A 233 -14.79 14.86 -4.21
CA GLY A 233 -13.86 14.40 -5.26
C GLY A 233 -12.50 15.12 -5.29
N LEU A 234 -12.18 15.94 -4.28
CA LEU A 234 -10.99 16.79 -4.28
C LEU A 234 -9.90 16.32 -3.30
N THR A 235 -10.25 15.66 -2.22
CA THR A 235 -9.31 15.37 -1.12
C THR A 235 -9.03 13.90 -0.89
N GLY A 236 -9.81 12.98 -1.45
CA GLY A 236 -9.56 11.55 -1.34
C GLY A 236 -10.30 10.76 -2.41
N TYR A 237 -9.71 9.65 -2.80
CA TYR A 237 -10.26 8.76 -3.82
C TYR A 237 -10.60 7.37 -3.30
N GLY A 238 -10.49 7.17 -1.96
CA GLY A 238 -10.64 5.85 -1.35
C GLY A 238 -9.60 4.86 -1.86
N VAL A 239 -8.37 5.31 -2.09
CA VAL A 239 -7.25 4.49 -2.60
C VAL A 239 -5.96 4.89 -1.91
N MET A 240 -5.15 3.91 -1.54
CA MET A 240 -3.78 4.10 -1.06
C MET A 240 -2.87 3.06 -1.71
N THR A 241 -1.71 3.49 -2.18
CA THR A 241 -0.62 2.62 -2.68
C THR A 241 0.69 3.07 -2.04
N ASN A 242 1.84 2.60 -2.51
CA ASN A 242 3.13 2.96 -1.92
C ASN A 242 3.58 4.40 -2.28
N GLU A 243 4.90 4.57 -2.53
CA GLU A 243 5.50 5.84 -2.94
C GLU A 243 4.97 6.33 -4.31
N PRO A 244 4.88 7.63 -4.55
CA PRO A 244 5.13 8.76 -3.66
C PRO A 244 4.05 8.97 -2.59
N ASN A 245 4.21 10.02 -1.75
CA ASN A 245 3.27 10.36 -0.69
C ASN A 245 1.85 10.64 -1.21
N TYR A 246 0.88 10.59 -0.32
CA TYR A 246 -0.55 10.72 -0.63
C TYR A 246 -0.91 12.02 -1.36
N PRO A 247 -0.42 13.22 -0.98
CA PRO A 247 -0.68 14.46 -1.72
C PRO A 247 -0.23 14.40 -3.19
N TRP A 248 0.91 13.78 -3.45
CA TRP A 248 1.40 13.59 -4.82
C TRP A 248 0.49 12.65 -5.61
N MET A 249 0.03 11.58 -4.97
CA MET A 249 -0.92 10.64 -5.61
C MET A 249 -2.22 11.35 -5.99
N ILE A 250 -2.77 12.19 -5.09
CA ILE A 250 -3.96 13.01 -5.37
C ILE A 250 -3.72 13.97 -6.55
N GLU A 251 -2.57 14.64 -6.57
CA GLU A 251 -2.22 15.54 -7.69
C GLU A 251 -2.12 14.80 -9.02
N SER A 252 -1.57 13.59 -9.03
CA SER A 252 -1.42 12.75 -10.22
C SER A 252 -2.77 12.41 -10.89
N MET A 253 -3.84 12.41 -10.11
CA MET A 253 -5.19 12.12 -10.60
C MET A 253 -5.71 13.17 -11.58
N LYS A 254 -5.24 14.42 -11.51
CA LYS A 254 -5.66 15.48 -12.45
C LYS A 254 -5.39 15.10 -13.89
N THR A 255 -4.23 14.51 -14.15
CA THR A 255 -3.86 14.03 -15.49
C THR A 255 -4.73 12.86 -15.93
N LEU A 256 -5.01 11.90 -15.03
CA LEU A 256 -5.88 10.78 -15.32
C LEU A 256 -7.30 11.25 -15.66
N LEU A 257 -7.90 12.08 -14.81
CA LEU A 257 -9.26 12.60 -14.99
C LEU A 257 -9.41 13.41 -16.28
N TRP A 258 -8.39 14.19 -16.63
CA TRP A 258 -8.37 14.89 -17.92
C TRP A 258 -8.34 13.91 -19.11
N LYS A 259 -7.51 12.86 -19.06
CA LYS A 259 -7.45 11.83 -20.10
C LYS A 259 -8.76 11.05 -20.19
N GLU A 260 -9.33 10.68 -19.06
CA GLU A 260 -10.61 9.98 -19.00
C GLU A 260 -11.74 10.81 -19.63
N ALA A 261 -11.85 12.08 -19.25
CA ALA A 261 -12.87 12.99 -19.80
C ALA A 261 -12.73 13.19 -21.31
N LYS A 262 -11.48 13.18 -21.82
CA LYS A 262 -11.20 13.44 -23.23
C LYS A 262 -11.28 12.19 -24.11
N TYR A 263 -10.84 11.04 -23.62
CA TYR A 263 -10.61 9.84 -24.42
C TYR A 263 -11.38 8.61 -23.91
N GLY A 264 -12.05 8.71 -22.76
CA GLY A 264 -12.74 7.62 -22.09
C GLY A 264 -11.83 6.75 -21.20
N PRO A 265 -12.45 5.94 -20.32
CA PRO A 265 -11.74 5.18 -19.29
C PRO A 265 -10.77 4.14 -19.84
N MET A 266 -11.12 3.47 -20.95
CA MET A 266 -10.26 2.43 -21.54
C MET A 266 -8.93 2.98 -22.06
N VAL A 267 -8.94 4.19 -22.64
CA VAL A 267 -7.73 4.85 -23.16
C VAL A 267 -6.92 5.47 -22.00
N ALA A 268 -7.59 5.94 -20.95
CA ALA A 268 -6.93 6.52 -19.78
C ALA A 268 -6.27 5.45 -18.87
N MET A 269 -6.66 4.16 -19.00
CA MET A 269 -6.24 3.06 -18.11
C MET A 269 -4.71 2.91 -18.05
N PRO A 270 -4.08 3.09 -16.88
CA PRO A 270 -2.64 2.89 -16.74
C PRO A 270 -2.29 1.40 -16.70
N GLY A 271 -1.27 1.00 -17.48
CA GLY A 271 -0.84 -0.40 -17.57
C GLY A 271 0.33 -0.79 -16.66
N SER A 272 1.04 0.18 -16.08
CA SER A 272 2.22 -0.09 -15.25
C SER A 272 1.85 -0.69 -13.88
N TRP A 273 2.82 -1.40 -13.27
CA TRP A 273 2.73 -1.93 -11.90
C TRP A 273 3.32 -0.99 -10.85
N TYR A 274 3.79 0.20 -11.24
CA TYR A 274 4.24 1.23 -10.30
C TYR A 274 3.09 1.75 -9.45
N PRO A 275 3.37 2.25 -8.23
CA PRO A 275 2.34 2.66 -7.28
C PRO A 275 1.35 3.68 -7.81
N ASP A 276 1.81 4.70 -8.52
CA ASP A 276 0.97 5.73 -9.14
C ASP A 276 -0.01 5.16 -10.18
N ALA A 277 0.47 4.27 -11.02
CA ALA A 277 -0.37 3.60 -12.02
C ALA A 277 -1.40 2.67 -11.36
N ARG A 278 -1.03 1.97 -10.27
CA ARG A 278 -1.97 1.14 -9.49
C ARG A 278 -3.02 2.01 -8.78
N PHE A 279 -2.62 3.15 -8.20
CA PHE A 279 -3.50 4.12 -7.59
C PHE A 279 -4.57 4.60 -8.57
N GLN A 280 -4.15 5.09 -9.73
CA GLN A 280 -5.01 5.57 -10.80
C GLN A 280 -5.91 4.46 -11.35
N ARG A 281 -5.39 3.26 -11.55
CA ARG A 281 -6.15 2.12 -12.05
C ARG A 281 -7.23 1.65 -11.07
N LEU A 282 -6.90 1.56 -9.79
CA LEU A 282 -7.86 1.22 -8.74
C LEU A 282 -9.03 2.20 -8.70
N TYR A 283 -8.72 3.50 -8.72
CA TYR A 283 -9.76 4.52 -8.78
C TYR A 283 -10.62 4.37 -10.03
N LEU A 284 -9.99 4.29 -11.20
CA LEU A 284 -10.70 4.26 -12.47
C LEU A 284 -11.61 3.03 -12.58
N VAL A 285 -11.12 1.85 -12.19
CA VAL A 285 -11.90 0.61 -12.24
C VAL A 285 -13.06 0.66 -11.26
N LYS A 286 -12.80 0.95 -9.96
CA LYS A 286 -13.87 0.95 -8.95
C LYS A 286 -14.95 2.01 -9.22
N SER A 287 -14.57 3.17 -9.78
CA SER A 287 -15.53 4.26 -10.09
C SER A 287 -16.46 3.93 -11.27
N LYS A 288 -16.14 2.91 -12.06
CA LYS A 288 -16.96 2.46 -13.21
C LYS A 288 -17.74 1.17 -12.91
N MET A 289 -17.55 0.58 -11.73
CA MET A 289 -18.36 -0.57 -11.33
C MET A 289 -19.83 -0.16 -11.21
N PRO A 290 -20.77 -0.99 -11.67
CA PRO A 290 -22.17 -0.74 -11.43
C PRO A 290 -22.48 -0.85 -9.92
N VAL A 291 -23.62 -0.32 -9.49
CA VAL A 291 -24.07 -0.47 -8.11
C VAL A 291 -24.46 -1.96 -7.91
N PRO A 292 -23.83 -2.65 -6.94
CA PRO A 292 -24.13 -4.05 -6.70
C PRO A 292 -25.53 -4.23 -6.09
N SER A 293 -26.24 -5.26 -6.51
CA SER A 293 -27.60 -5.56 -6.04
C SER A 293 -27.64 -6.32 -4.71
N ASN A 294 -26.53 -6.96 -4.33
CA ASN A 294 -26.40 -7.75 -3.12
C ASN A 294 -24.92 -7.86 -2.70
N LEU A 295 -24.70 -8.39 -1.48
CA LEU A 295 -23.36 -8.53 -0.91
C LEU A 295 -22.44 -9.42 -1.75
N GLN A 296 -22.95 -10.51 -2.30
CA GLN A 296 -22.13 -11.43 -3.10
C GLN A 296 -21.61 -10.74 -4.36
N GLU A 297 -22.44 -9.94 -5.01
CA GLU A 297 -22.04 -9.13 -6.17
C GLU A 297 -21.04 -8.04 -5.76
N ALA A 298 -21.26 -7.36 -4.62
CA ALA A 298 -20.31 -6.39 -4.09
C ALA A 298 -18.93 -6.99 -3.83
N ILE A 299 -18.87 -8.19 -3.22
CA ILE A 299 -17.61 -8.93 -3.02
C ILE A 299 -16.98 -9.32 -4.36
N ALA A 300 -17.77 -9.78 -5.34
CA ALA A 300 -17.28 -10.10 -6.66
C ALA A 300 -16.64 -8.89 -7.36
N TYR A 301 -17.23 -7.70 -7.20
CA TYR A 301 -16.67 -6.46 -7.71
C TYR A 301 -15.37 -6.09 -7.00
N CYS A 302 -15.28 -6.25 -5.68
CA CYS A 302 -14.01 -6.10 -4.96
C CYS A 302 -12.92 -7.02 -5.51
N VAL A 303 -13.25 -8.29 -5.77
CA VAL A 303 -12.32 -9.26 -6.37
C VAL A 303 -11.89 -8.82 -7.77
N ALA A 304 -12.82 -8.33 -8.59
CA ALA A 304 -12.50 -7.83 -9.93
C ALA A 304 -11.52 -6.64 -9.88
N VAL A 305 -11.74 -5.70 -8.97
CA VAL A 305 -10.83 -4.56 -8.74
C VAL A 305 -9.47 -5.05 -8.24
N LEU A 306 -9.41 -5.94 -7.23
CA LEU A 306 -8.18 -6.55 -6.72
C LEU A 306 -7.35 -7.23 -7.83
N ASN A 307 -8.02 -7.91 -8.76
CA ASN A 307 -7.35 -8.60 -9.86
C ASN A 307 -6.55 -7.65 -10.76
N THR A 308 -6.95 -6.39 -10.85
CA THR A 308 -6.25 -5.40 -11.68
C THR A 308 -4.89 -4.98 -11.10
N VAL A 309 -4.65 -5.22 -9.82
CA VAL A 309 -3.41 -4.86 -9.09
C VAL A 309 -2.73 -6.05 -8.42
N THR A 310 -3.28 -7.26 -8.56
CA THR A 310 -2.65 -8.50 -8.09
C THR A 310 -1.41 -8.77 -8.94
N VAL A 311 -0.23 -8.72 -8.34
CA VAL A 311 1.06 -8.93 -9.00
C VAL A 311 1.31 -10.43 -9.16
N PRO A 312 1.38 -10.95 -10.39
CA PRO A 312 1.73 -12.35 -10.62
C PRO A 312 3.22 -12.60 -10.34
N MET A 313 3.54 -13.83 -9.97
CA MET A 313 4.92 -14.27 -9.76
C MET A 313 5.77 -14.02 -11.01
N GLY A 314 6.98 -13.49 -10.81
CA GLY A 314 7.96 -13.28 -11.88
C GLY A 314 7.78 -12.00 -12.72
N LEU A 315 6.71 -11.23 -12.50
CA LEU A 315 6.47 -10.00 -13.26
C LEU A 315 7.27 -8.81 -12.70
N GLN A 316 7.35 -8.70 -11.40
CA GLN A 316 8.00 -7.57 -10.73
C GLN A 316 9.25 -8.05 -9.99
N HIS A 317 10.42 -7.66 -10.48
CA HIS A 317 11.70 -7.94 -9.85
C HIS A 317 12.59 -6.70 -9.90
N GLY A 318 13.38 -6.49 -8.87
CA GLY A 318 14.35 -5.40 -8.81
C GLY A 318 15.57 -5.72 -9.70
N LYS A 319 16.32 -4.67 -10.01
CA LYS A 319 17.48 -4.74 -10.91
C LYS A 319 18.56 -5.74 -10.44
N ASP A 320 18.64 -5.97 -9.13
CA ASP A 320 19.64 -6.83 -8.48
C ASP A 320 19.04 -8.17 -8.01
N MET A 321 17.80 -8.48 -8.35
CA MET A 321 17.16 -9.73 -7.95
C MET A 321 17.67 -10.87 -8.81
N LYS A 322 18.23 -11.87 -8.15
CA LYS A 322 18.70 -13.10 -8.77
C LYS A 322 17.57 -14.07 -9.07
N ASP A 323 16.46 -13.96 -8.35
CA ASP A 323 15.29 -14.81 -8.49
C ASP A 323 14.06 -13.96 -8.87
N PRO A 324 13.57 -14.04 -10.11
CA PRO A 324 12.40 -13.29 -10.57
C PRO A 324 11.07 -13.77 -9.96
N THR A 325 11.07 -14.88 -9.21
CA THR A 325 9.84 -15.44 -8.63
C THR A 325 9.43 -14.76 -7.33
N ASP A 326 10.22 -13.83 -6.85
CA ASP A 326 10.12 -13.36 -5.48
C ASP A 326 9.09 -12.26 -5.23
N HIS A 327 8.92 -11.34 -6.19
CA HIS A 327 7.97 -10.22 -6.03
C HIS A 327 6.58 -10.58 -6.57
N ARG A 328 5.62 -10.77 -5.69
CA ARG A 328 4.24 -11.10 -6.03
C ARG A 328 3.27 -10.69 -4.93
N THR A 329 1.99 -10.69 -5.22
CA THR A 329 0.93 -10.61 -4.21
C THR A 329 0.94 -11.90 -3.38
N GLN A 330 1.33 -11.79 -2.11
CA GLN A 330 1.35 -12.91 -1.17
C GLN A 330 -0.06 -13.29 -0.71
N TRP A 331 -0.88 -12.29 -0.46
CA TRP A 331 -2.28 -12.42 -0.13
C TRP A 331 -3.05 -11.12 -0.47
N ALA A 332 -4.36 -11.25 -0.58
CA ALA A 332 -5.28 -10.13 -0.70
C ALA A 332 -6.43 -10.33 0.29
N SER A 333 -6.92 -9.25 0.90
CA SER A 333 -8.05 -9.27 1.82
C SER A 333 -9.15 -8.32 1.39
N ILE A 334 -10.38 -8.65 1.82
CA ILE A 334 -11.56 -7.78 1.73
C ILE A 334 -12.15 -7.68 3.13
N TYR A 335 -12.49 -6.49 3.57
CA TYR A 335 -13.21 -6.22 4.81
C TYR A 335 -14.65 -5.85 4.50
N ASP A 336 -15.58 -6.57 5.12
CA ASP A 336 -16.96 -6.13 5.30
C ASP A 336 -17.05 -5.47 6.67
N HIS A 337 -16.94 -4.16 6.68
CA HIS A 337 -16.91 -3.36 7.90
C HIS A 337 -18.24 -3.44 8.68
N GLN A 338 -19.35 -3.41 7.95
CA GLN A 338 -20.68 -3.44 8.55
C GLN A 338 -21.00 -4.79 9.20
N ARG A 339 -20.60 -5.89 8.51
CA ARG A 339 -20.85 -7.27 9.00
C ARG A 339 -19.68 -7.84 9.78
N LYS A 340 -18.57 -7.05 9.92
CA LYS A 340 -17.38 -7.42 10.68
C LYS A 340 -16.83 -8.76 10.21
N THR A 341 -16.64 -8.87 8.89
CA THR A 341 -16.19 -10.10 8.24
C THR A 341 -14.92 -9.82 7.45
N LEU A 342 -13.92 -10.68 7.63
CA LEU A 342 -12.70 -10.69 6.87
C LEU A 342 -12.76 -11.80 5.82
N TYR A 343 -12.51 -11.45 4.56
CA TYR A 343 -12.25 -12.39 3.49
C TYR A 343 -10.81 -12.27 3.07
N TRP A 344 -10.18 -13.39 2.69
CA TRP A 344 -8.83 -13.35 2.12
C TRP A 344 -8.59 -14.48 1.12
N ARG A 345 -7.59 -14.28 0.29
CA ARG A 345 -7.02 -15.30 -0.62
C ARG A 345 -5.51 -15.14 -0.64
N THR A 346 -4.81 -16.15 -1.13
CA THR A 346 -3.33 -16.15 -1.21
C THR A 346 -2.83 -16.47 -2.60
N ASP A 347 -1.53 -16.32 -2.84
CA ASP A 347 -0.85 -16.79 -4.06
C ASP A 347 -0.93 -18.31 -4.26
N GLN A 348 -1.23 -19.06 -3.20
CA GLN A 348 -1.36 -20.54 -3.22
C GLN A 348 -2.81 -21.02 -3.20
N ASN A 349 -3.76 -20.15 -2.88
CA ASN A 349 -5.19 -20.47 -2.85
C ASN A 349 -5.99 -19.24 -3.30
N VAL A 350 -6.53 -19.32 -4.51
CA VAL A 350 -7.28 -18.22 -5.14
C VAL A 350 -8.73 -18.11 -4.62
N ASN A 351 -9.24 -19.15 -3.94
CA ASN A 351 -10.56 -19.09 -3.33
C ASN A 351 -10.56 -18.15 -2.13
N LEU A 352 -11.66 -17.43 -1.94
CA LEU A 352 -11.84 -16.61 -0.76
C LEU A 352 -12.14 -17.49 0.46
N ALA A 353 -11.26 -17.40 1.46
CA ALA A 353 -11.59 -17.80 2.82
C ALA A 353 -12.39 -16.68 3.48
N ARG A 354 -13.27 -17.04 4.44
CA ARG A 354 -14.10 -16.11 5.21
C ARG A 354 -13.93 -16.34 6.69
N LEU A 355 -13.80 -15.28 7.46
CA LEU A 355 -13.85 -15.29 8.91
C LEU A 355 -14.80 -14.19 9.37
N GLN A 356 -15.90 -14.56 9.99
CA GLN A 356 -16.74 -13.61 10.70
C GLN A 356 -16.21 -13.43 12.13
N LEU A 357 -16.12 -12.19 12.61
CA LEU A 357 -15.48 -11.91 13.90
C LEU A 357 -16.26 -12.54 15.08
N SER A 358 -17.57 -12.75 14.95
CA SER A 358 -18.38 -13.48 15.94
C SER A 358 -18.04 -14.98 16.05
N ASP A 359 -17.32 -15.54 15.08
CA ASP A 359 -17.03 -16.99 15.03
C ASP A 359 -15.68 -17.33 15.70
N VAL A 360 -14.99 -16.34 16.24
CA VAL A 360 -13.69 -16.49 16.93
C VAL A 360 -13.68 -15.82 18.30
N ASN A 361 -12.75 -16.25 19.14
CA ASN A 361 -12.61 -15.80 20.52
C ASN A 361 -12.09 -14.36 20.59
N LEU A 362 -12.97 -13.39 20.78
CA LEU A 362 -12.62 -11.96 20.87
C LEU A 362 -13.18 -11.30 22.12
N GLU A 363 -13.82 -12.04 23.01
CA GLU A 363 -14.40 -11.52 24.26
C GLU A 363 -13.33 -11.39 25.37
N ILE A 364 -13.67 -10.67 26.42
CA ILE A 364 -12.79 -10.50 27.59
C ILE A 364 -12.58 -11.85 28.26
N GLY A 365 -11.31 -12.22 28.44
CA GLY A 365 -10.91 -13.47 29.07
C GLY A 365 -10.70 -14.64 28.10
N ASP A 366 -10.98 -14.45 26.82
CA ASP A 366 -10.67 -15.43 25.79
C ASP A 366 -9.16 -15.58 25.59
N VAL A 367 -8.76 -16.69 24.99
CA VAL A 367 -7.36 -16.97 24.64
C VAL A 367 -7.14 -16.60 23.19
N GLN A 368 -6.02 -15.93 22.91
CA GLN A 368 -5.59 -15.60 21.55
C GLN A 368 -5.56 -16.86 20.67
N GLN A 369 -6.16 -16.75 19.48
CA GLN A 369 -6.10 -17.80 18.47
C GLN A 369 -5.18 -17.36 17.32
N ILE A 370 -4.49 -18.31 16.70
CA ILE A 370 -3.57 -18.08 15.59
C ILE A 370 -3.67 -19.18 14.54
N MET A 371 -3.58 -18.78 13.27
CA MET A 371 -3.44 -19.71 12.15
C MET A 371 -2.50 -19.13 11.08
N GLU A 372 -1.89 -20.00 10.30
CA GLU A 372 -1.14 -19.61 9.10
C GLU A 372 -2.12 -19.13 8.01
N VAL A 373 -1.82 -17.97 7.39
CA VAL A 373 -2.63 -17.40 6.29
C VAL A 373 -2.66 -18.34 5.08
N LYS A 374 -1.54 -18.99 4.79
CA LYS A 374 -1.38 -19.96 3.69
C LYS A 374 -1.62 -21.41 4.12
N THR A 375 -2.52 -21.61 5.07
CA THR A 375 -2.80 -22.97 5.57
C THR A 375 -3.39 -23.87 4.48
N LYS A 376 -2.87 -25.11 4.42
CA LYS A 376 -3.40 -26.17 3.54
C LYS A 376 -4.72 -26.79 4.04
N LYS A 377 -5.18 -26.39 5.23
CA LYS A 377 -6.47 -26.87 5.77
C LYS A 377 -7.70 -26.28 5.06
N LEU A 378 -7.53 -25.16 4.34
CA LEU A 378 -8.58 -24.56 3.53
C LEU A 378 -8.56 -25.16 2.13
N GLY A 379 -9.70 -25.66 1.66
CA GLY A 379 -9.84 -26.19 0.30
C GLY A 379 -9.48 -25.14 -0.76
N TRP A 380 -8.69 -25.53 -1.75
CA TRP A 380 -8.29 -24.62 -2.84
C TRP A 380 -9.21 -24.71 -4.07
N PHE A 381 -10.14 -25.65 -4.11
CA PHE A 381 -11.18 -25.76 -5.12
C PHE A 381 -12.50 -26.22 -4.46
N MET A 382 -13.61 -26.00 -5.16
CA MET A 382 -14.91 -26.59 -4.85
C MET A 382 -15.22 -27.65 -5.90
N ASP A 383 -15.63 -28.83 -5.44
CA ASP A 383 -16.09 -29.90 -6.34
C ASP A 383 -17.52 -29.58 -6.80
N ALA A 384 -17.68 -29.42 -8.09
CA ALA A 384 -18.99 -29.11 -8.68
C ALA A 384 -19.88 -30.37 -8.93
N ALA A 385 -19.31 -31.57 -8.82
CA ALA A 385 -20.06 -32.79 -9.12
C ALA A 385 -21.32 -32.96 -8.23
N GLY A 386 -21.27 -32.52 -6.97
CA GLY A 386 -22.39 -32.60 -6.03
C GLY A 386 -23.53 -31.62 -6.29
N VAL A 387 -23.39 -30.68 -7.23
CA VAL A 387 -24.43 -29.70 -7.59
C VAL A 387 -24.94 -29.88 -9.04
N MET A 388 -24.45 -30.91 -9.75
CA MET A 388 -24.98 -31.25 -11.07
C MET A 388 -26.36 -31.94 -10.93
N GLU A 389 -27.35 -31.38 -11.61
CA GLU A 389 -28.71 -31.94 -11.65
C GLU A 389 -28.86 -32.83 -12.89
N ASN A 390 -29.60 -33.92 -12.74
CA ASN A 390 -30.01 -34.74 -13.90
C ASN A 390 -31.18 -34.05 -14.59
N ASN A 391 -31.03 -33.72 -15.88
CA ASN A 391 -32.08 -33.17 -16.71
C ASN A 391 -33.07 -34.28 -17.10
#